data_16b56497ef39ea5e589cd68e3722d57a
#
_entry.id   16b56497ef39ea5e589cd68e3722d57a
#
_cell.length_a   1.000
_cell.length_b   1.000
_cell.length_c   1.000
_cell.angle_alpha   90.00
_cell.angle_beta   90.00
_cell.angle_gamma   90.00
#
_symmetry.space_group_name_H-M   'P 1'
#
loop_
_entity.id
_entity.type
_entity.pdbx_description
1 polymer ?
#
loop_
_entity_poly.entity_id
_entity_poly.type
_entity_poly.pdbx_seq_one_letter_code
_entity_poly.pdbx_strand_id
1 'polypeptide(L)'
;FKYDTPSMQAHVKAVFQDHKFVSDSDSVPKVGEPFGILLDQTNMYAESGGQQADTGSLVIDGKAEFEVTDVQVSNGYVLHIGFLKYGTLRVDDQVMVNYDEARRRPLRNNHTGTHILNFGLREILGDHVDQKGSLVAPTKLRFDFSHKAPVNVAELAKIEDMSNDFIKRDVNVYGKDMSLEEAQKIPGLRAVFGESYPNPVRVVAIEFDVEEMAKDLTNPRWRSTSVEFCGGTHVRRTGEIGRLVITEESGIAKGTRRIVAVTGDEASEVSRTAEEAAQRLEDI
;
A
#
# COMPACT_ATOMS: atom_id res chain seq x y z
N PHE A 1 -6.46 -13.13 -4.35
CA PHE A 1 -6.29 -11.72 -4.68
C PHE A 1 -5.21 -11.62 -5.75
N LYS A 2 -5.39 -10.82 -6.81
CA LYS A 2 -4.43 -10.77 -7.93
C LYS A 2 -3.02 -10.36 -7.49
N TYR A 3 -2.91 -9.60 -6.41
CA TYR A 3 -1.64 -9.16 -5.85
C TYR A 3 -0.98 -10.17 -4.89
N ASP A 4 -1.68 -11.23 -4.49
CA ASP A 4 -1.15 -12.20 -3.51
C ASP A 4 -0.43 -13.39 -4.14
N THR A 5 -0.43 -13.47 -5.48
CA THR A 5 0.28 -14.51 -6.22
C THR A 5 1.71 -14.05 -6.48
N PRO A 6 2.74 -14.67 -5.86
CA PRO A 6 4.13 -14.19 -5.94
C PRO A 6 4.71 -14.27 -7.34
N SER A 7 4.24 -15.20 -8.17
CA SER A 7 4.57 -15.29 -9.58
C SER A 7 3.37 -15.71 -10.41
N MET A 8 3.28 -15.22 -11.63
CA MET A 8 2.22 -15.57 -12.57
C MET A 8 2.73 -15.54 -14.00
N GLN A 9 2.13 -16.37 -14.86
CA GLN A 9 2.38 -16.30 -16.30
C GLN A 9 1.58 -15.17 -16.92
N ALA A 10 2.20 -14.46 -17.87
CA ALA A 10 1.55 -13.42 -18.65
C ALA A 10 2.14 -13.38 -20.08
N HIS A 11 1.48 -12.68 -20.98
CA HIS A 11 1.97 -12.46 -22.35
C HIS A 11 2.28 -10.99 -22.57
N VAL A 12 3.39 -10.73 -23.23
CA VAL A 12 3.75 -9.38 -23.69
C VAL A 12 2.77 -8.93 -24.78
N LYS A 13 2.08 -7.82 -24.53
CA LYS A 13 1.10 -7.27 -25.50
C LYS A 13 1.63 -6.11 -26.31
N ALA A 14 2.53 -5.34 -25.71
CA ALA A 14 3.22 -4.24 -26.41
C ALA A 14 4.52 -3.88 -25.70
N VAL A 15 5.44 -3.33 -26.47
CA VAL A 15 6.65 -2.67 -25.99
C VAL A 15 6.48 -1.16 -26.18
N PHE A 16 6.82 -0.38 -25.17
CA PHE A 16 6.70 1.08 -25.17
C PHE A 16 8.08 1.70 -25.05
N GLN A 17 8.51 2.43 -26.09
CA GLN A 17 9.80 3.11 -26.16
C GLN A 17 9.64 4.43 -26.92
N ASP A 18 10.38 5.47 -26.51
CA ASP A 18 10.38 6.79 -27.18
C ASP A 18 8.96 7.36 -27.41
N HIS A 19 8.10 7.23 -26.37
CA HIS A 19 6.69 7.67 -26.39
C HIS A 19 5.82 6.98 -27.46
N LYS A 20 6.21 5.79 -27.96
CA LYS A 20 5.47 5.01 -28.95
C LYS A 20 5.34 3.56 -28.53
N PHE A 21 4.20 2.96 -28.87
CA PHE A 21 4.04 1.52 -28.82
C PHE A 21 4.68 0.90 -30.08
N VAL A 22 5.53 -0.08 -29.83
CA VAL A 22 6.19 -0.87 -30.85
C VAL A 22 5.55 -2.25 -30.84
N SER A 23 4.91 -2.64 -31.94
CA SER A 23 4.29 -3.96 -32.11
C SER A 23 5.20 -4.94 -32.84
N ASP A 24 6.30 -4.45 -33.43
CA ASP A 24 7.19 -5.23 -34.28
C ASP A 24 8.39 -5.76 -33.48
N SER A 25 8.67 -7.04 -33.67
CA SER A 25 9.75 -7.79 -33.02
C SER A 25 11.18 -7.30 -33.34
N ASP A 26 11.34 -6.50 -34.40
CA ASP A 26 12.66 -6.01 -34.87
C ASP A 26 13.09 -4.73 -34.18
N SER A 27 12.21 -4.10 -33.41
CA SER A 27 12.43 -2.83 -32.68
C SER A 27 12.67 -3.03 -31.18
N VAL A 28 13.09 -4.21 -30.75
CA VAL A 28 13.30 -4.50 -29.31
C VAL A 28 14.48 -3.67 -28.79
N PRO A 29 14.31 -2.96 -27.66
CA PRO A 29 15.38 -2.21 -27.04
C PRO A 29 16.59 -3.07 -26.69
N LYS A 30 17.78 -2.47 -26.77
CA LYS A 30 19.03 -3.14 -26.41
C LYS A 30 19.09 -3.39 -24.90
N VAL A 31 19.87 -4.40 -24.53
CA VAL A 31 20.19 -4.69 -23.13
C VAL A 31 20.67 -3.42 -22.43
N GLY A 32 20.09 -3.12 -21.27
CA GLY A 32 20.40 -1.94 -20.45
C GLY A 32 19.68 -0.65 -20.85
N GLU A 33 19.02 -0.57 -22.02
CA GLU A 33 18.21 0.61 -22.40
C GLU A 33 16.84 0.55 -21.69
N PRO A 34 16.34 1.67 -21.12
CA PRO A 34 15.05 1.70 -20.45
C PRO A 34 13.88 1.67 -21.45
N PHE A 35 12.87 0.87 -21.16
CA PHE A 35 11.62 0.83 -21.92
C PHE A 35 10.47 0.29 -21.07
N GLY A 36 9.26 0.32 -21.58
CA GLY A 36 8.07 -0.18 -20.91
C GLY A 36 7.49 -1.41 -21.59
N ILE A 37 6.87 -2.29 -20.81
CA ILE A 37 6.17 -3.48 -21.28
C ILE A 37 4.73 -3.46 -20.80
N LEU A 38 3.79 -3.69 -21.71
CA LEU A 38 2.40 -4.03 -21.40
C LEU A 38 2.22 -5.54 -21.42
N LEU A 39 1.51 -6.03 -20.41
CA LEU A 39 1.12 -7.44 -20.29
C LEU A 39 -0.40 -7.58 -20.37
N ASP A 40 -0.88 -8.79 -20.73
CA ASP A 40 -2.30 -9.12 -20.67
C ASP A 40 -2.83 -9.19 -19.24
N GLN A 41 -1.96 -9.53 -18.26
CA GLN A 41 -2.27 -9.57 -16.84
C GLN A 41 -0.99 -9.36 -16.01
N THR A 42 -1.15 -8.91 -14.76
CA THR A 42 -0.04 -8.70 -13.85
C THR A 42 -0.46 -8.86 -12.39
N ASN A 43 0.47 -9.34 -11.56
CA ASN A 43 0.38 -9.35 -10.10
C ASN A 43 1.16 -8.17 -9.48
N MET A 44 1.83 -7.34 -10.29
CA MET A 44 2.54 -6.16 -9.80
C MET A 44 1.57 -5.03 -9.52
N TYR A 45 1.81 -4.32 -8.42
CA TYR A 45 1.08 -3.13 -8.02
C TYR A 45 1.68 -1.91 -8.71
N ALA A 46 0.86 -1.19 -9.46
CA ALA A 46 1.23 0.11 -10.01
C ALA A 46 1.02 1.21 -8.96
N GLU A 47 1.89 2.22 -8.96
CA GLU A 47 1.81 3.33 -8.03
C GLU A 47 0.43 4.00 -8.07
N SER A 48 -0.25 3.99 -6.94
CA SER A 48 -1.60 4.54 -6.78
C SER A 48 -1.95 4.73 -5.31
N GLY A 49 -2.87 5.66 -5.00
CA GLY A 49 -3.43 5.83 -3.66
C GLY A 49 -2.41 6.07 -2.55
N GLY A 50 -1.24 6.62 -2.89
CA GLY A 50 -0.15 6.87 -1.95
C GLY A 50 0.82 5.70 -1.76
N GLN A 51 0.51 4.48 -2.23
CA GLN A 51 1.44 3.35 -2.18
C GLN A 51 2.36 3.36 -3.40
N GLN A 52 3.67 3.26 -3.15
CA GLN A 52 4.69 3.11 -4.18
C GLN A 52 4.52 1.80 -4.96
N ALA A 53 4.96 1.83 -6.22
CA ALA A 53 4.97 0.68 -7.10
C ALA A 53 5.84 -0.47 -6.61
N ASP A 54 5.51 -1.66 -7.07
CA ASP A 54 6.41 -2.80 -6.98
C ASP A 54 7.60 -2.65 -7.91
N THR A 55 8.63 -3.42 -7.59
CA THR A 55 9.72 -3.80 -8.49
C THR A 55 9.74 -5.31 -8.66
N GLY A 56 10.54 -5.81 -9.60
CA GLY A 56 10.63 -7.26 -9.81
C GLY A 56 11.22 -7.63 -11.15
N SER A 57 10.74 -8.71 -11.75
CA SER A 57 11.26 -9.20 -13.03
C SER A 57 10.20 -9.86 -13.90
N LEU A 58 10.43 -9.77 -15.22
CA LEU A 58 9.75 -10.59 -16.23
C LEU A 58 10.78 -11.55 -16.81
N VAL A 59 10.51 -12.84 -16.72
CA VAL A 59 11.49 -13.89 -17.03
C VAL A 59 10.97 -14.84 -18.09
N ILE A 60 11.78 -15.11 -19.12
CA ILE A 60 11.67 -16.30 -19.97
C ILE A 60 12.84 -17.19 -19.61
N ASP A 61 12.56 -18.34 -18.98
CA ASP A 61 13.57 -19.22 -18.43
C ASP A 61 14.69 -19.55 -19.42
N GLY A 62 15.93 -19.28 -19.02
CA GLY A 62 17.14 -19.49 -19.81
C GLY A 62 17.27 -18.64 -21.08
N LYS A 63 16.34 -17.68 -21.35
CA LYS A 63 16.31 -16.89 -22.59
C LYS A 63 16.39 -15.38 -22.38
N ALA A 64 15.64 -14.84 -21.44
CA ALA A 64 15.59 -13.40 -21.21
C ALA A 64 15.18 -13.06 -19.78
N GLU A 65 15.69 -11.94 -19.28
CA GLU A 65 15.24 -11.32 -18.04
C GLU A 65 15.14 -9.81 -18.21
N PHE A 66 13.96 -9.28 -17.92
CA PHE A 66 13.67 -7.85 -17.85
C PHE A 66 13.50 -7.46 -16.38
N GLU A 67 14.33 -6.54 -15.90
CA GLU A 67 14.21 -5.98 -14.56
C GLU A 67 13.17 -4.87 -14.56
N VAL A 68 12.15 -5.02 -13.71
CA VAL A 68 11.10 -4.02 -13.51
C VAL A 68 11.51 -3.11 -12.36
N THR A 69 11.76 -1.84 -12.66
CA THR A 69 12.16 -0.83 -11.67
C THR A 69 11.02 0.06 -11.23
N ASP A 70 9.92 0.11 -12.01
CA ASP A 70 8.72 0.89 -11.71
C ASP A 70 7.50 0.31 -12.44
N VAL A 71 6.32 0.54 -11.88
CA VAL A 71 5.04 0.13 -12.48
C VAL A 71 4.05 1.29 -12.38
N GLN A 72 3.56 1.75 -13.52
CA GLN A 72 2.68 2.91 -13.63
C GLN A 72 1.37 2.57 -14.35
N VAL A 73 0.30 3.30 -14.01
CA VAL A 73 -0.96 3.25 -14.77
C VAL A 73 -1.01 4.44 -15.74
N SER A 74 -1.20 4.14 -17.01
CA SER A 74 -1.41 5.15 -18.05
C SER A 74 -2.63 4.79 -18.89
N ASN A 75 -3.63 5.66 -18.93
CA ASN A 75 -4.86 5.46 -19.71
C ASN A 75 -5.54 4.10 -19.45
N GLY A 76 -5.52 3.61 -18.23
CA GLY A 76 -6.09 2.32 -17.83
C GLY A 76 -5.21 1.09 -18.12
N TYR A 77 -4.02 1.29 -18.69
CA TYR A 77 -3.03 0.24 -18.92
C TYR A 77 -1.96 0.26 -17.83
N VAL A 78 -1.51 -0.93 -17.41
CA VAL A 78 -0.40 -1.08 -16.47
C VAL A 78 0.89 -1.25 -17.26
N LEU A 79 1.77 -0.26 -17.15
CA LEU A 79 3.07 -0.21 -17.81
C LEU A 79 4.17 -0.64 -16.83
N HIS A 80 4.90 -1.71 -17.16
CA HIS A 80 6.08 -2.18 -16.43
C HIS A 80 7.30 -1.51 -17.03
N ILE A 81 7.98 -0.67 -16.27
CA ILE A 81 9.12 0.14 -16.70
C ILE A 81 10.40 -0.47 -16.16
N GLY A 82 11.40 -0.59 -17.00
CA GLY A 82 12.68 -1.19 -16.63
C GLY A 82 13.60 -1.40 -17.81
N PHE A 83 14.44 -2.42 -17.75
CA PHE A 83 15.42 -2.72 -18.79
C PHE A 83 15.72 -4.23 -18.89
N LEU A 84 16.16 -4.67 -20.06
CA LEU A 84 16.66 -6.04 -20.25
C LEU A 84 18.02 -6.20 -19.57
N LYS A 85 18.14 -7.19 -18.68
CA LYS A 85 19.44 -7.64 -18.14
C LYS A 85 20.18 -8.51 -19.15
N TYR A 86 19.45 -9.38 -19.84
CA TYR A 86 19.94 -10.19 -20.96
C TYR A 86 18.78 -10.68 -21.83
N GLY A 87 19.12 -11.18 -23.01
CA GLY A 87 18.19 -11.77 -23.95
C GLY A 87 17.38 -10.74 -24.74
N THR A 88 16.23 -11.17 -25.24
CA THR A 88 15.25 -10.33 -25.97
C THR A 88 13.84 -10.69 -25.57
N LEU A 89 12.95 -9.69 -25.50
CA LEU A 89 11.52 -9.87 -25.32
C LEU A 89 10.78 -9.35 -26.56
N ARG A 90 9.75 -10.08 -26.97
CA ARG A 90 8.93 -9.76 -28.14
C ARG A 90 7.46 -9.76 -27.76
N VAL A 91 6.64 -9.08 -28.58
CA VAL A 91 5.20 -9.20 -28.49
C VAL A 91 4.79 -10.68 -28.63
N ASP A 92 3.82 -11.09 -27.85
CA ASP A 92 3.29 -12.45 -27.67
C ASP A 92 4.23 -13.44 -26.95
N ASP A 93 5.44 -13.04 -26.55
CA ASP A 93 6.25 -13.86 -25.64
C ASP A 93 5.52 -14.11 -24.32
N GLN A 94 5.57 -15.37 -23.85
CA GLN A 94 5.10 -15.75 -22.53
C GLN A 94 6.21 -15.50 -21.51
N VAL A 95 5.90 -14.75 -20.47
CA VAL A 95 6.81 -14.40 -19.39
C VAL A 95 6.28 -14.84 -18.04
N MET A 96 7.17 -15.14 -17.12
CA MET A 96 6.86 -15.26 -15.69
C MET A 96 7.04 -13.87 -15.04
N VAL A 97 5.98 -13.35 -14.45
CA VAL A 97 5.95 -12.07 -13.74
C VAL A 97 6.20 -12.33 -12.26
N ASN A 98 7.30 -11.80 -11.73
CA ASN A 98 7.69 -11.95 -10.33
C ASN A 98 7.88 -10.57 -9.71
N TYR A 99 7.08 -10.22 -8.68
CA TYR A 99 7.37 -9.03 -7.90
C TYR A 99 8.43 -9.31 -6.82
N ASP A 100 9.15 -8.27 -6.39
CA ASP A 100 10.11 -8.34 -5.30
C ASP A 100 9.36 -8.39 -3.95
N GLU A 101 9.31 -9.57 -3.33
CA GLU A 101 8.67 -9.77 -2.03
C GLU A 101 9.40 -9.01 -0.91
N ALA A 102 10.72 -8.83 -1.00
CA ALA A 102 11.47 -8.09 0.01
C ALA A 102 11.06 -6.61 0.03
N ARG A 103 10.66 -6.06 -1.13
CA ARG A 103 10.05 -4.72 -1.25
C ARG A 103 8.56 -4.72 -0.92
N ARG A 104 7.79 -5.69 -1.41
CA ARG A 104 6.32 -5.76 -1.25
C ARG A 104 5.90 -5.95 0.21
N ARG A 105 6.62 -6.78 0.96
CA ARG A 105 6.31 -7.09 2.36
C ARG A 105 6.25 -5.83 3.24
N PRO A 106 7.28 -4.98 3.32
CA PRO A 106 7.19 -3.74 4.10
C PRO A 106 6.14 -2.76 3.56
N LEU A 107 5.87 -2.72 2.26
CA LEU A 107 4.77 -1.94 1.69
C LEU A 107 3.41 -2.41 2.24
N ARG A 108 3.14 -3.73 2.30
CA ARG A 108 1.92 -4.29 2.91
C ARG A 108 1.81 -3.91 4.39
N ASN A 109 2.90 -4.04 5.15
CA ASN A 109 2.95 -3.69 6.56
C ASN A 109 2.60 -2.22 6.77
N ASN A 110 3.26 -1.33 6.05
CA ASN A 110 3.04 0.11 6.13
C ASN A 110 1.65 0.52 5.65
N HIS A 111 1.10 -0.13 4.63
CA HIS A 111 -0.23 0.20 4.13
C HIS A 111 -1.33 -0.21 5.13
N THR A 112 -1.27 -1.42 5.66
CA THR A 112 -2.21 -1.84 6.71
C THR A 112 -1.99 -1.02 7.98
N GLY A 113 -0.75 -0.71 8.33
CA GLY A 113 -0.40 0.21 9.42
C GLY A 113 -1.03 1.59 9.25
N THR A 114 -1.11 2.10 8.00
CA THR A 114 -1.79 3.38 7.69
C THR A 114 -3.28 3.32 8.01
N HIS A 115 -3.98 2.24 7.66
CA HIS A 115 -5.39 2.05 7.99
C HIS A 115 -5.63 1.99 9.50
N ILE A 116 -4.80 1.25 10.22
CA ILE A 116 -4.87 1.16 11.69
C ILE A 116 -4.61 2.52 12.32
N LEU A 117 -3.58 3.25 11.85
CA LEU A 117 -3.25 4.59 12.32
C LEU A 117 -4.40 5.58 12.09
N ASN A 118 -5.01 5.57 10.89
CA ASN A 118 -6.17 6.40 10.56
C ASN A 118 -7.35 6.13 11.50
N PHE A 119 -7.62 4.85 11.80
CA PHE A 119 -8.62 4.48 12.80
C PHE A 119 -8.28 5.04 14.18
N GLY A 120 -7.05 4.84 14.67
CA GLY A 120 -6.60 5.36 15.97
C GLY A 120 -6.67 6.88 16.08
N LEU A 121 -6.27 7.60 15.03
CA LEU A 121 -6.37 9.06 14.96
C LEU A 121 -7.81 9.54 15.13
N ARG A 122 -8.76 8.91 14.45
CA ARG A 122 -10.17 9.25 14.55
C ARG A 122 -10.75 8.95 15.92
N GLU A 123 -10.41 7.81 16.52
CA GLU A 123 -10.91 7.43 17.85
C GLU A 123 -10.39 8.36 18.95
N ILE A 124 -9.17 8.86 18.84
CA ILE A 124 -8.54 9.70 19.86
C ILE A 124 -8.80 11.19 19.62
N LEU A 125 -8.75 11.66 18.38
CA LEU A 125 -8.88 13.08 18.05
C LEU A 125 -10.29 13.48 17.62
N GLY A 126 -11.11 12.52 17.15
CA GLY A 126 -12.50 12.73 16.75
C GLY A 126 -12.78 12.58 15.26
N ASP A 127 -14.08 12.57 14.93
CA ASP A 127 -14.60 12.29 13.58
C ASP A 127 -14.23 13.33 12.51
N HIS A 128 -13.71 14.49 12.90
CA HIS A 128 -13.24 15.53 11.98
C HIS A 128 -11.91 15.20 11.30
N VAL A 129 -11.25 14.13 11.72
CA VAL A 129 -10.01 13.66 11.12
C VAL A 129 -10.33 13.04 9.76
N ASP A 130 -9.91 13.73 8.70
CA ASP A 130 -10.02 13.27 7.31
C ASP A 130 -8.64 13.23 6.66
N GLN A 131 -8.40 12.22 5.85
CA GLN A 131 -7.18 12.11 5.07
C GLN A 131 -7.04 13.26 4.08
N LYS A 132 -5.87 13.90 4.06
CA LYS A 132 -5.49 14.95 3.11
C LYS A 132 -4.36 14.52 2.18
N GLY A 133 -3.66 13.46 2.53
CA GLY A 133 -2.60 12.84 1.73
C GLY A 133 -2.04 11.63 2.45
N SER A 134 -1.35 10.78 1.70
CA SER A 134 -0.63 9.63 2.27
C SER A 134 0.57 9.26 1.41
N LEU A 135 1.52 8.58 2.02
CA LEU A 135 2.62 7.90 1.36
C LEU A 135 2.86 6.57 2.06
N VAL A 136 2.92 5.51 1.27
CA VAL A 136 3.32 4.18 1.71
C VAL A 136 4.56 3.78 0.92
N ALA A 137 5.70 3.81 1.59
CA ALA A 137 7.01 3.40 1.06
C ALA A 137 7.52 2.17 1.82
N PRO A 138 8.53 1.44 1.33
CA PRO A 138 9.10 0.30 2.06
C PRO A 138 9.63 0.67 3.44
N THR A 139 10.20 1.85 3.59
CA THR A 139 10.88 2.30 4.82
C THR A 139 9.99 3.06 5.79
N LYS A 140 8.82 3.52 5.36
CA LYS A 140 7.92 4.33 6.21
C LYS A 140 6.52 4.47 5.63
N LEU A 141 5.61 4.87 6.48
CA LEU A 141 4.33 5.44 6.10
C LEU A 141 4.27 6.93 6.49
N ARG A 142 3.47 7.70 5.74
CA ARG A 142 3.15 9.10 6.05
C ARG A 142 1.65 9.30 5.89
N PHE A 143 1.04 9.95 6.85
CA PHE A 143 -0.37 10.25 6.84
C PHE A 143 -0.61 11.73 7.15
N ASP A 144 -1.22 12.44 6.21
CA ASP A 144 -1.60 13.84 6.33
C ASP A 144 -3.11 13.92 6.59
N PHE A 145 -3.53 14.68 7.59
CA PHE A 145 -4.93 14.71 8.03
C PHE A 145 -5.36 16.09 8.54
N SER A 146 -6.68 16.31 8.51
CA SER A 146 -7.29 17.53 9.05
C SER A 146 -7.27 17.51 10.58
N HIS A 147 -6.53 18.46 11.19
CA HIS A 147 -6.56 18.74 12.61
C HIS A 147 -6.00 20.14 12.88
N LYS A 148 -6.64 20.89 13.81
CA LYS A 148 -6.34 22.32 14.01
C LYS A 148 -5.17 22.58 14.96
N ALA A 149 -4.89 21.66 15.88
CA ALA A 149 -3.87 21.78 16.91
C ALA A 149 -2.76 20.74 16.73
N PRO A 150 -1.54 20.95 17.29
CA PRO A 150 -0.56 19.87 17.43
C PRO A 150 -1.15 18.71 18.23
N VAL A 151 -0.86 17.48 17.79
CA VAL A 151 -1.20 16.28 18.56
C VAL A 151 -0.20 16.15 19.71
N ASN A 152 -0.68 16.15 20.92
CA ASN A 152 0.21 16.12 22.08
C ASN A 152 0.77 14.70 22.32
N VAL A 153 1.85 14.62 23.14
CA VAL A 153 2.56 13.35 23.39
C VAL A 153 1.65 12.27 23.97
N ALA A 154 0.69 12.64 24.84
CA ALA A 154 -0.23 11.67 25.45
C ALA A 154 -1.25 11.15 24.44
N GLU A 155 -1.69 11.97 23.49
CA GLU A 155 -2.56 11.54 22.37
C GLU A 155 -1.78 10.65 21.40
N LEU A 156 -0.54 11.03 21.04
CA LEU A 156 0.33 10.20 20.19
C LEU A 156 0.58 8.82 20.80
N ALA A 157 0.88 8.76 22.10
CA ALA A 157 1.06 7.50 22.81
C ALA A 157 -0.19 6.62 22.75
N LYS A 158 -1.38 7.19 22.97
CA LYS A 158 -2.64 6.43 22.89
C LYS A 158 -2.94 5.92 21.48
N ILE A 159 -2.63 6.72 20.44
CA ILE A 159 -2.80 6.32 19.04
C ILE A 159 -1.85 5.18 18.69
N GLU A 160 -0.60 5.27 19.13
CA GLU A 160 0.41 4.23 18.93
C GLU A 160 0.04 2.94 19.69
N ASP A 161 -0.39 3.05 20.95
CA ASP A 161 -0.84 1.90 21.75
C ASP A 161 -2.05 1.20 21.13
N MET A 162 -3.06 1.96 20.68
CA MET A 162 -4.22 1.42 19.99
C MET A 162 -3.82 0.70 18.69
N SER A 163 -2.89 1.28 17.94
CA SER A 163 -2.37 0.68 16.71
C SER A 163 -1.66 -0.65 17.00
N ASN A 164 -0.82 -0.67 18.02
CA ASN A 164 -0.11 -1.88 18.44
C ASN A 164 -1.02 -2.93 19.09
N ASP A 165 -2.16 -2.53 19.66
CA ASP A 165 -3.17 -3.48 20.13
C ASP A 165 -3.79 -4.29 18.96
N PHE A 166 -4.17 -3.63 17.85
CA PHE A 166 -4.59 -4.34 16.64
C PHE A 166 -3.53 -5.32 16.12
N ILE A 167 -2.25 -4.91 16.14
CA ILE A 167 -1.13 -5.75 15.72
C ILE A 167 -1.00 -6.98 16.63
N LYS A 168 -1.04 -6.77 17.94
CA LYS A 168 -0.93 -7.84 18.96
C LYS A 168 -2.09 -8.83 18.92
N ARG A 169 -3.31 -8.36 18.64
CA ARG A 169 -4.49 -9.24 18.52
C ARG A 169 -4.43 -10.14 17.29
N ASP A 170 -3.56 -9.85 16.34
CA ASP A 170 -3.33 -10.63 15.13
C ASP A 170 -4.63 -11.02 14.41
N VAL A 171 -5.46 -10.01 14.13
CA VAL A 171 -6.75 -10.18 13.46
C VAL A 171 -6.61 -10.21 11.95
N ASN A 172 -7.59 -10.83 11.27
CA ASN A 172 -7.60 -10.91 9.81
C ASN A 172 -7.83 -9.55 9.15
N VAL A 173 -7.27 -9.38 7.97
CA VAL A 173 -7.53 -8.25 7.06
C VAL A 173 -8.27 -8.79 5.83
N TYR A 174 -9.45 -8.25 5.58
CA TYR A 174 -10.34 -8.67 4.51
C TYR A 174 -10.41 -7.62 3.40
N GLY A 175 -10.52 -8.06 2.17
CA GLY A 175 -10.74 -7.16 1.03
C GLY A 175 -11.72 -7.78 0.05
N LYS A 176 -12.75 -7.02 -0.34
CA LYS A 176 -13.78 -7.48 -1.27
C LYS A 176 -14.29 -6.32 -2.13
N ASP A 177 -14.56 -6.62 -3.38
CA ASP A 177 -15.27 -5.69 -4.27
C ASP A 177 -16.77 -5.78 -3.99
N MET A 178 -17.43 -4.63 -3.85
CA MET A 178 -18.88 -4.53 -3.67
C MET A 178 -19.42 -3.28 -4.37
N SER A 179 -20.74 -3.16 -4.50
CA SER A 179 -21.32 -1.98 -5.11
C SER A 179 -21.02 -0.74 -4.29
N LEU A 180 -20.73 0.39 -4.96
CA LEU A 180 -20.42 1.65 -4.30
C LEU A 180 -21.56 2.11 -3.38
N GLU A 181 -22.81 1.94 -3.83
CA GLU A 181 -24.00 2.30 -3.06
C GLU A 181 -24.13 1.49 -1.75
N GLU A 182 -23.86 0.18 -1.78
CA GLU A 182 -23.90 -0.67 -0.58
C GLU A 182 -22.75 -0.33 0.36
N ALA A 183 -21.55 -0.18 -0.19
CA ALA A 183 -20.36 0.13 0.60
C ALA A 183 -20.53 1.44 1.40
N GLN A 184 -21.14 2.46 0.81
CA GLN A 184 -21.40 3.75 1.48
C GLN A 184 -22.36 3.67 2.67
N LYS A 185 -23.11 2.56 2.82
CA LYS A 185 -24.02 2.35 3.96
C LYS A 185 -23.31 1.77 5.19
N ILE A 186 -22.06 1.31 5.04
CA ILE A 186 -21.32 0.69 6.15
C ILE A 186 -20.89 1.76 7.17
N PRO A 187 -21.33 1.64 8.45
CA PRO A 187 -20.93 2.57 9.49
C PRO A 187 -19.40 2.58 9.70
N GLY A 188 -18.84 3.79 9.76
CA GLY A 188 -17.40 3.96 9.95
C GLY A 188 -16.55 3.85 8.70
N LEU A 189 -17.16 3.58 7.52
CA LEU A 189 -16.43 3.59 6.25
C LEU A 189 -15.69 4.91 6.07
N ARG A 190 -14.45 4.80 5.60
CA ARG A 190 -13.62 5.94 5.20
C ARG A 190 -13.32 5.91 3.70
N ALA A 191 -13.44 7.09 3.11
CA ALA A 191 -13.08 7.37 1.73
C ALA A 191 -12.36 8.73 1.70
N VAL A 192 -11.46 8.94 0.77
CA VAL A 192 -10.77 10.22 0.60
C VAL A 192 -11.78 11.22 0.01
N PHE A 193 -11.93 12.35 0.67
CA PHE A 193 -12.88 13.38 0.24
C PHE A 193 -12.49 13.96 -1.13
N GLY A 194 -13.46 14.01 -2.03
CA GLY A 194 -13.28 14.57 -3.39
C GLY A 194 -12.73 13.60 -4.43
N GLU A 195 -12.43 12.34 -4.04
CA GLU A 195 -12.06 11.31 -5.01
C GLU A 195 -13.28 10.61 -5.62
N SER A 196 -13.14 10.22 -6.89
CA SER A 196 -14.12 9.39 -7.59
C SER A 196 -13.72 7.92 -7.52
N TYR A 197 -14.63 7.08 -7.06
CA TYR A 197 -14.40 5.66 -6.91
C TYR A 197 -15.09 4.86 -8.02
N PRO A 198 -14.50 3.74 -8.47
CA PRO A 198 -15.13 2.86 -9.43
C PRO A 198 -16.35 2.16 -8.80
N ASN A 199 -17.19 1.60 -9.66
CA ASN A 199 -18.26 0.70 -9.25
C ASN A 199 -18.14 -0.62 -10.06
N PRO A 200 -17.82 -1.76 -9.42
CA PRO A 200 -17.66 -1.97 -7.98
C PRO A 200 -16.41 -1.30 -7.38
N VAL A 201 -16.46 -1.02 -6.07
CA VAL A 201 -15.36 -0.48 -5.29
C VAL A 201 -14.79 -1.56 -4.37
N ARG A 202 -13.48 -1.57 -4.17
CA ARG A 202 -12.85 -2.45 -3.20
C ARG A 202 -12.93 -1.86 -1.79
N VAL A 203 -13.52 -2.62 -0.87
CA VAL A 203 -13.55 -2.35 0.56
C VAL A 203 -12.49 -3.20 1.25
N VAL A 204 -11.66 -2.56 2.08
CA VAL A 204 -10.72 -3.25 2.98
C VAL A 204 -11.17 -3.02 4.41
N ALA A 205 -11.33 -4.11 5.16
CA ALA A 205 -11.74 -4.10 6.55
C ALA A 205 -10.79 -4.93 7.42
N ILE A 206 -10.54 -4.44 8.64
CA ILE A 206 -9.71 -5.14 9.62
C ILE A 206 -10.64 -5.81 10.64
N GLU A 207 -10.35 -7.05 11.04
CA GLU A 207 -11.07 -7.86 12.03
C GLU A 207 -12.39 -8.45 11.53
N PHE A 208 -13.25 -7.68 10.87
CA PHE A 208 -14.56 -8.16 10.40
C PHE A 208 -14.59 -8.42 8.90
N ASP A 209 -15.20 -9.53 8.51
CA ASP A 209 -15.31 -9.90 7.10
C ASP A 209 -16.26 -8.95 6.34
N VAL A 210 -15.80 -8.43 5.22
CA VAL A 210 -16.60 -7.59 4.32
C VAL A 210 -17.86 -8.35 3.82
N GLU A 211 -17.80 -9.68 3.72
CA GLU A 211 -18.97 -10.49 3.37
C GLU A 211 -20.03 -10.52 4.48
N GLU A 212 -19.61 -10.47 5.74
CA GLU A 212 -20.53 -10.32 6.87
C GLU A 212 -21.14 -8.92 6.88
N MET A 213 -20.33 -7.89 6.61
CA MET A 213 -20.80 -6.50 6.49
C MET A 213 -21.85 -6.35 5.38
N ALA A 214 -21.66 -7.03 4.25
CA ALA A 214 -22.60 -7.00 3.13
C ALA A 214 -23.98 -7.60 3.47
N LYS A 215 -24.05 -8.50 4.46
CA LYS A 215 -25.31 -9.09 4.92
C LYS A 215 -26.08 -8.20 5.90
N ASP A 216 -25.39 -7.28 6.57
CA ASP A 216 -25.97 -6.36 7.57
C ASP A 216 -25.25 -5.01 7.49
N LEU A 217 -25.50 -4.28 6.40
CA LEU A 217 -24.80 -3.07 6.01
C LEU A 217 -24.87 -1.94 7.05
N THR A 218 -25.89 -1.90 7.89
CA THR A 218 -26.15 -0.80 8.83
C THR A 218 -25.79 -1.11 10.27
N ASN A 219 -25.18 -2.26 10.53
CA ASN A 219 -24.82 -2.69 11.88
C ASN A 219 -23.77 -1.73 12.48
N PRO A 220 -24.07 -1.09 13.63
CA PRO A 220 -23.17 -0.12 14.24
C PRO A 220 -21.84 -0.73 14.71
N ARG A 221 -21.75 -2.05 14.84
CA ARG A 221 -20.53 -2.79 15.19
C ARG A 221 -19.38 -2.51 14.21
N TRP A 222 -19.68 -2.27 12.93
CA TRP A 222 -18.65 -2.04 11.92
C TRP A 222 -17.82 -0.78 12.17
N ARG A 223 -18.36 0.20 12.92
CA ARG A 223 -17.65 1.41 13.33
C ARG A 223 -16.46 1.14 14.29
N SER A 224 -16.42 -0.01 14.97
CA SER A 224 -15.38 -0.33 15.96
C SER A 224 -14.06 -0.80 15.34
N THR A 225 -13.93 -0.75 14.01
CA THR A 225 -12.71 -1.13 13.30
C THR A 225 -12.45 -0.21 12.10
N SER A 226 -11.29 -0.42 11.44
CA SER A 226 -10.97 0.25 10.19
C SER A 226 -11.73 -0.40 9.03
N VAL A 227 -12.50 0.40 8.30
CA VAL A 227 -13.17 0.05 7.05
C VAL A 227 -12.92 1.17 6.05
N GLU A 228 -12.24 0.88 4.95
CA GLU A 228 -11.80 1.91 3.99
C GLU A 228 -11.95 1.46 2.53
N PHE A 229 -12.19 2.41 1.63
CA PHE A 229 -11.98 2.18 0.20
C PHE A 229 -10.48 2.14 -0.08
N CYS A 230 -9.99 0.99 -0.55
CA CYS A 230 -8.57 0.84 -0.80
C CYS A 230 -8.26 -0.19 -1.89
N GLY A 231 -7.49 0.22 -2.90
CA GLY A 231 -6.98 -0.64 -3.97
C GLY A 231 -5.59 -1.23 -3.70
N GLY A 232 -4.95 -0.86 -2.59
CA GLY A 232 -3.56 -1.22 -2.28
C GLY A 232 -3.33 -2.66 -1.81
N THR A 233 -2.08 -2.94 -1.47
CA THR A 233 -1.69 -4.27 -0.96
C THR A 233 -1.64 -4.26 0.57
N HIS A 234 -2.13 -5.32 1.19
CA HIS A 234 -2.27 -5.45 2.63
C HIS A 234 -1.72 -6.78 3.14
N VAL A 235 -1.38 -6.83 4.43
CA VAL A 235 -1.12 -8.08 5.14
C VAL A 235 -2.40 -8.91 5.23
N ARG A 236 -2.27 -10.21 5.41
CA ARG A 236 -3.43 -11.09 5.66
C ARG A 236 -3.90 -11.03 7.10
N ARG A 237 -2.96 -10.82 8.02
CA ARG A 237 -3.20 -10.71 9.46
C ARG A 237 -2.38 -9.54 10.01
N THR A 238 -2.94 -8.81 10.95
CA THR A 238 -2.28 -7.63 11.53
C THR A 238 -0.99 -7.93 12.26
N GLY A 239 -0.83 -9.14 12.79
CA GLY A 239 0.41 -9.61 13.44
C GLY A 239 1.64 -9.62 12.52
N GLU A 240 1.44 -9.75 11.20
CA GLU A 240 2.53 -9.71 10.22
C GLU A 240 3.26 -8.35 10.21
N ILE A 241 2.61 -7.28 10.68
CA ILE A 241 3.18 -5.93 10.77
C ILE A 241 4.32 -5.89 11.82
N GLY A 242 4.25 -6.75 12.85
CA GLY A 242 5.20 -6.80 13.95
C GLY A 242 4.97 -5.69 14.97
N ARG A 243 5.32 -4.46 14.64
CA ARG A 243 5.15 -3.26 15.49
C ARG A 243 4.96 -2.02 14.62
N LEU A 244 4.29 -1.01 15.16
CA LEU A 244 4.20 0.34 14.60
C LEU A 244 4.78 1.34 15.61
N VAL A 245 5.62 2.27 15.13
CA VAL A 245 6.20 3.37 15.94
C VAL A 245 5.99 4.68 15.19
N ILE A 246 5.41 5.65 15.88
CA ILE A 246 5.27 7.02 15.37
C ILE A 246 6.62 7.74 15.58
N THR A 247 7.23 8.22 14.50
CA THR A 247 8.55 8.86 14.55
C THR A 247 8.49 10.38 14.44
N GLU A 248 7.40 10.94 13.88
CA GLU A 248 7.26 12.38 13.69
C GLU A 248 5.78 12.79 13.71
N GLU A 249 5.50 13.96 14.30
CA GLU A 249 4.25 14.70 14.18
C GLU A 249 4.58 16.16 13.88
N SER A 250 3.99 16.72 12.81
CA SER A 250 4.30 18.09 12.38
C SER A 250 3.09 18.76 11.68
N GLY A 251 3.08 20.10 11.67
CA GLY A 251 2.13 20.89 10.89
C GLY A 251 2.66 21.12 9.49
N ILE A 252 1.85 20.89 8.45
CA ILE A 252 2.25 21.11 7.05
C ILE A 252 1.48 22.25 6.39
N ALA A 253 0.28 22.55 6.86
CA ALA A 253 -0.54 23.67 6.42
C ALA A 253 -1.52 24.08 7.52
N LYS A 254 -2.23 25.21 7.35
CA LYS A 254 -3.27 25.62 8.30
C LYS A 254 -4.36 24.55 8.39
N GLY A 255 -4.50 23.97 9.59
CA GLY A 255 -5.51 22.93 9.86
C GLY A 255 -5.16 21.56 9.29
N THR A 256 -3.90 21.33 8.89
CA THR A 256 -3.42 20.02 8.39
C THR A 256 -2.17 19.60 9.14
N ARG A 257 -2.21 18.40 9.69
CA ARG A 257 -1.11 17.75 10.42
C ARG A 257 -0.57 16.56 9.63
N ARG A 258 0.65 16.20 9.93
CA ARG A 258 1.36 15.05 9.35
C ARG A 258 1.88 14.16 10.44
N ILE A 259 1.65 12.85 10.30
CA ILE A 259 2.35 11.81 11.06
C ILE A 259 3.22 11.00 10.11
N VAL A 260 4.43 10.70 10.57
CA VAL A 260 5.32 9.69 9.99
C VAL A 260 5.43 8.55 10.97
N ALA A 261 5.32 7.33 10.47
CA ALA A 261 5.49 6.11 11.27
C ALA A 261 6.26 5.06 10.48
N VAL A 262 6.80 4.10 11.21
CA VAL A 262 7.52 2.94 10.68
C VAL A 262 6.92 1.66 11.23
N THR A 263 7.10 0.54 10.52
CA THR A 263 6.60 -0.78 10.95
C THR A 263 7.68 -1.85 10.85
N GLY A 264 7.42 -3.00 11.47
CA GLY A 264 8.27 -4.18 11.35
C GLY A 264 9.71 -3.96 11.83
N ASP A 265 10.66 -4.31 10.99
CA ASP A 265 12.09 -4.24 11.31
C ASP A 265 12.56 -2.80 11.56
N GLU A 266 12.10 -1.83 10.77
CA GLU A 266 12.37 -0.39 10.96
C GLU A 266 11.85 0.11 12.33
N ALA A 267 10.66 -0.33 12.74
CA ALA A 267 10.09 0.03 14.04
C ALA A 267 10.90 -0.56 15.20
N SER A 268 11.40 -1.78 15.04
CA SER A 268 12.25 -2.45 16.03
C SER A 268 13.58 -1.73 16.19
N GLU A 269 14.20 -1.31 15.09
CA GLU A 269 15.46 -0.55 15.09
C GLU A 269 15.32 0.83 15.75
N VAL A 270 14.26 1.56 15.41
CA VAL A 270 13.96 2.87 16.01
C VAL A 270 13.72 2.72 17.52
N SER A 271 12.96 1.71 17.95
CA SER A 271 12.71 1.46 19.38
C SER A 271 14.00 1.15 20.12
N ARG A 272 14.86 0.27 19.59
CA ARG A 272 16.14 -0.08 20.17
C ARG A 272 17.04 1.16 20.34
N THR A 273 17.12 1.99 19.30
CA THR A 273 17.91 3.23 19.33
C THR A 273 17.39 4.21 20.39
N ALA A 274 16.07 4.34 20.54
CA ALA A 274 15.46 5.19 21.55
C ALA A 274 15.71 4.68 22.97
N GLU A 275 15.62 3.38 23.21
CA GLU A 275 15.91 2.74 24.50
C GLU A 275 17.38 2.93 24.89
N GLU A 276 18.32 2.72 23.96
CA GLU A 276 19.75 2.96 24.19
C GLU A 276 20.05 4.43 24.52
N ALA A 277 19.38 5.38 23.85
CA ALA A 277 19.53 6.81 24.14
C ALA A 277 18.96 7.18 25.50
N ALA A 278 17.81 6.63 25.90
CA ALA A 278 17.21 6.84 27.22
C ALA A 278 18.13 6.32 28.33
N GLN A 279 18.68 5.11 28.17
CA GLN A 279 19.60 4.52 29.14
C GLN A 279 20.85 5.40 29.36
N ARG A 280 21.43 5.92 28.26
CA ARG A 280 22.59 6.82 28.35
C ARG A 280 22.29 8.13 29.10
N LEU A 281 21.04 8.61 29.03
CA LEU A 281 20.62 9.81 29.77
C LEU A 281 20.41 9.53 31.26
N GLU A 282 20.00 8.31 31.66
CA GLU A 282 19.87 7.89 33.05
C GLU A 282 21.22 7.67 33.71
N ASP A 283 22.26 7.33 32.96
CA ASP A 283 23.61 7.06 33.44
C ASP A 283 24.45 8.36 33.66
N ILE A 284 23.89 9.55 33.36
CA ILE A 284 24.50 10.88 33.56
C ILE A 284 23.96 11.54 34.84
#